data_c2fd32830aeac41a165ec5ef4e3eccd7
#
_entry.id   c2fd32830aeac41a165ec5ef4e3eccd7
#
_cell.length_a   1.000
_cell.length_b   1.000
_cell.length_c   1.000
_cell.angle_alpha   90.00
_cell.angle_beta   90.00
_cell.angle_gamma   90.00
#
_symmetry.space_group_name_H-M   'P 1'
#
loop_
_entity.id
_entity.type
_entity.pdbx_description
1 polymer ?
#
loop_
_entity_poly.entity_id
_entity_poly.type
_entity_poly.pdbx_seq_one_letter_code
_entity_poly.pdbx_strand_id
1 'polypeptide(L)'
;MKNQFLEAGKIVGTHGLKGEVRVDPWCDSAEFLAKFKRLYYKDGTELKVISSRPHKNITIIHLEGVNDVNAADGLRGRVLYINRDDVKLPKGVYFVQDIIGMRTIDCDTGEEYGEVTDVMKTGANDVYQITKDGKEYLIPAIPDVIVERNIEDGILTILSLIHISEPTRRTPIS
;
A
#
# COMPACT_ATOMS: atom_id res chain seq x y z
N MET A 1 -15.49 3.52 5.00
CA MET A 1 -15.65 4.85 4.36
C MET A 1 -14.33 5.29 3.73
N LYS A 2 -14.39 5.79 2.51
CA LYS A 2 -13.19 6.25 1.82
C LYS A 2 -12.75 7.61 2.31
N ASN A 3 -11.47 7.79 2.49
CA ASN A 3 -10.90 9.11 2.76
C ASN A 3 -10.58 9.81 1.44
N GLN A 4 -10.81 11.11 1.39
CA GLN A 4 -10.49 11.92 0.21
C GLN A 4 -8.99 11.95 -0.04
N PHE A 5 -8.20 12.06 1.02
CA PHE A 5 -6.75 11.99 0.95
C PHE A 5 -6.29 10.64 1.49
N LEU A 6 -5.41 9.99 0.74
CA LEU A 6 -4.88 8.67 1.09
C LEU A 6 -3.40 8.78 1.38
N GLU A 7 -2.94 8.05 2.40
CA GLU A 7 -1.52 7.97 2.70
C GLU A 7 -0.82 7.27 1.53
N ALA A 8 0.06 8.01 0.86
CA ALA A 8 0.77 7.50 -0.31
C ALA A 8 2.15 6.96 0.02
N GLY A 9 2.80 7.51 1.04
CA GLY A 9 4.12 7.06 1.44
C GLY A 9 4.73 7.98 2.48
N LYS A 10 5.95 7.63 2.89
CA LYS A 10 6.68 8.38 3.91
C LYS A 10 8.07 8.73 3.40
N ILE A 11 8.48 9.98 3.63
CA ILE A 11 9.83 10.43 3.29
C ILE A 11 10.79 9.82 4.31
N VAL A 12 11.70 8.97 3.82
CA VAL A 12 12.62 8.24 4.70
C VAL A 12 14.06 8.74 4.62
N GLY A 13 14.35 9.63 3.69
CA GLY A 13 15.70 10.20 3.57
C GLY A 13 15.84 11.08 2.35
N THR A 14 17.07 11.48 2.07
CA THR A 14 17.41 12.31 0.93
C THR A 14 18.11 11.47 -0.15
N HIS A 15 18.14 12.01 -1.37
CA HIS A 15 18.85 11.37 -2.47
C HIS A 15 19.65 12.42 -3.21
N GLY A 16 21.00 12.33 -3.14
CA GLY A 16 21.86 13.31 -3.76
C GLY A 16 21.80 14.67 -3.08
N LEU A 17 22.24 15.69 -3.78
CA LEU A 17 22.39 17.03 -3.22
C LEU A 17 21.39 18.05 -3.77
N LYS A 18 20.56 17.65 -4.73
CA LYS A 18 19.67 18.58 -5.45
C LYS A 18 18.30 18.75 -4.81
N GLY A 19 18.04 18.09 -3.70
CA GLY A 19 16.76 18.22 -3.02
C GLY A 19 15.79 17.06 -3.28
N GLU A 20 16.24 15.99 -3.95
CA GLU A 20 15.42 14.81 -4.12
C GLU A 20 15.26 14.07 -2.79
N VAL A 21 14.06 13.53 -2.56
CA VAL A 21 13.77 12.76 -1.36
C VAL A 21 13.46 11.31 -1.72
N ARG A 22 13.77 10.42 -0.80
CA ARG A 22 13.46 9.00 -0.91
C ARG A 22 12.17 8.75 -0.17
N VAL A 23 11.17 8.19 -0.87
CA VAL A 23 9.85 7.95 -0.32
C VAL A 23 9.57 6.45 -0.31
N ASP A 24 9.23 5.93 0.87
CA ASP A 24 8.79 4.55 1.01
C ASP A 24 7.31 4.51 0.60
N PRO A 25 6.96 3.85 -0.51
CA PRO A 25 5.58 3.88 -1.00
C PRO A 25 4.67 3.00 -0.14
N TRP A 26 3.51 3.56 0.23
CA TRP A 26 2.47 2.86 0.97
C TRP A 26 1.26 2.56 0.08
N CYS A 27 1.45 2.64 -1.22
CA CYS A 27 0.46 2.30 -2.23
C CYS A 27 0.93 1.06 -2.99
N ASP A 28 0.32 0.78 -4.13
CA ASP A 28 0.56 -0.44 -4.88
C ASP A 28 2.05 -0.71 -5.17
N SER A 29 2.75 0.33 -5.63
CA SER A 29 4.16 0.15 -6.01
C SER A 29 4.87 1.50 -6.09
N ALA A 30 6.21 1.44 -6.17
CA ALA A 30 7.02 2.63 -6.38
C ALA A 30 6.71 3.26 -7.74
N GLU A 31 6.46 2.44 -8.75
CA GLU A 31 6.08 2.91 -10.08
C GLU A 31 4.75 3.64 -10.07
N PHE A 32 3.79 3.14 -9.30
CA PHE A 32 2.49 3.77 -9.18
C PHE A 32 2.61 5.15 -8.52
N LEU A 33 3.37 5.25 -7.43
CA LEU A 33 3.60 6.52 -6.74
C LEU A 33 4.29 7.52 -7.66
N ALA A 34 5.18 7.06 -8.53
CA ALA A 34 5.91 7.92 -9.46
C ALA A 34 5.04 8.55 -10.54
N LYS A 35 3.80 8.11 -10.70
CA LYS A 35 2.87 8.66 -11.70
C LYS A 35 2.17 9.93 -11.24
N PHE A 36 2.19 10.25 -9.97
CA PHE A 36 1.49 11.42 -9.45
C PHE A 36 2.28 12.69 -9.73
N LYS A 37 1.58 13.72 -10.16
CA LYS A 37 2.17 15.04 -10.40
C LYS A 37 1.97 15.98 -9.22
N ARG A 38 1.12 15.60 -8.28
CA ARG A 38 0.83 16.35 -7.06
C ARG A 38 0.73 15.40 -5.89
N LEU A 39 1.29 15.84 -4.77
CA LEU A 39 1.16 15.13 -3.50
C LEU A 39 0.69 16.14 -2.47
N TYR A 40 0.31 15.68 -1.30
CA TYR A 40 -0.25 16.55 -0.27
C TYR A 40 0.33 16.20 1.09
N TYR A 41 0.40 17.19 1.97
CA TYR A 41 0.63 16.94 3.39
C TYR A 41 -0.70 16.62 4.06
N LYS A 42 -0.62 16.16 5.31
CA LYS A 42 -1.80 15.80 6.09
C LYS A 42 -2.81 16.95 6.21
N ASP A 43 -2.34 18.17 6.23
CA ASP A 43 -3.20 19.37 6.35
C ASP A 43 -3.84 19.79 5.03
N GLY A 44 -3.56 19.08 3.95
CA GLY A 44 -4.09 19.41 2.63
C GLY A 44 -3.20 20.31 1.79
N THR A 45 -2.03 20.68 2.29
CA THR A 45 -1.10 21.51 1.52
C THR A 45 -0.63 20.77 0.27
N GLU A 46 -0.85 21.39 -0.88
CA GLU A 46 -0.46 20.81 -2.17
C GLU A 46 1.03 20.91 -2.39
N LEU A 47 1.63 19.82 -2.85
CA LEU A 47 3.05 19.75 -3.18
C LEU A 47 3.17 19.35 -4.66
N LYS A 48 3.73 20.26 -5.45
CA LYS A 48 3.92 20.00 -6.86
C LYS A 48 5.15 19.11 -7.06
N VAL A 49 5.00 18.03 -7.82
CA VAL A 49 6.09 17.11 -8.11
C VAL A 49 6.78 17.54 -9.41
N ILE A 50 8.05 17.90 -9.31
CA ILE A 50 8.85 18.29 -10.47
C ILE A 50 9.27 17.06 -11.24
N SER A 51 9.74 16.04 -10.54
CA SER A 51 10.12 14.76 -11.12
C SER A 51 9.96 13.65 -10.11
N SER A 52 9.72 12.44 -10.60
CA SER A 52 9.66 11.26 -9.74
C SER A 52 10.03 10.05 -10.57
N ARG A 53 10.69 9.10 -9.92
CA ARG A 53 11.08 7.85 -10.56
C ARG A 53 11.16 6.74 -9.53
N PRO A 54 10.82 5.51 -9.92
CA PRO A 54 11.02 4.37 -9.03
C PRO A 54 12.51 4.02 -8.97
N HIS A 55 12.93 3.58 -7.80
CA HIS A 55 14.30 3.09 -7.60
C HIS A 55 14.24 1.93 -6.60
N LYS A 56 14.37 0.70 -7.11
CA LYS A 56 14.18 -0.50 -6.29
C LYS A 56 12.78 -0.48 -5.66
N ASN A 57 12.69 -0.51 -4.33
CA ASN A 57 11.42 -0.54 -3.63
C ASN A 57 10.97 0.84 -3.14
N ILE A 58 11.68 1.90 -3.52
CA ILE A 58 11.33 3.27 -3.13
C ILE A 58 11.06 4.13 -4.36
N THR A 59 10.49 5.30 -4.11
CA THR A 59 10.29 6.31 -5.15
C THR A 59 11.15 7.53 -4.81
N ILE A 60 11.90 8.01 -5.78
CA ILE A 60 12.70 9.22 -5.62
C ILE A 60 11.91 10.36 -6.21
N ILE A 61 11.61 11.37 -5.39
CA ILE A 61 10.72 12.46 -5.75
C ILE A 61 11.42 13.80 -5.54
N HIS A 62 11.31 14.68 -6.54
CA HIS A 62 11.76 16.06 -6.40
C HIS A 62 10.53 16.95 -6.32
N LEU A 63 10.34 17.59 -5.16
CA LEU A 63 9.21 18.47 -4.91
C LEU A 63 9.61 19.92 -5.21
N GLU A 64 8.66 20.70 -5.72
CA GLU A 64 8.88 22.12 -5.98
C GLU A 64 9.22 22.85 -4.68
N GLY A 65 10.23 23.70 -4.72
CA GLY A 65 10.68 24.45 -3.56
C GLY A 65 11.72 23.73 -2.71
N VAL A 66 12.03 22.48 -3.01
CA VAL A 66 13.04 21.70 -2.29
C VAL A 66 14.22 21.51 -3.22
N ASN A 67 15.22 22.39 -3.11
CA ASN A 67 16.30 22.50 -4.11
C ASN A 67 17.67 22.12 -3.59
N ASP A 68 17.79 21.71 -2.33
CA ASP A 68 19.06 21.30 -1.76
C ASP A 68 18.86 20.19 -0.73
N VAL A 69 19.96 19.59 -0.29
CA VAL A 69 19.91 18.45 0.64
C VAL A 69 19.40 18.89 2.02
N ASN A 70 19.66 20.12 2.43
CA ASN A 70 19.20 20.59 3.75
C ASN A 70 17.69 20.73 3.80
N ALA A 71 17.09 21.29 2.73
CA ALA A 71 15.64 21.39 2.63
C ALA A 71 15.00 20.00 2.57
N ALA A 72 15.59 19.09 1.80
CA ALA A 72 15.11 17.72 1.69
C ALA A 72 15.19 16.97 3.03
N ASP A 73 16.30 17.13 3.74
CA ASP A 73 16.50 16.47 5.03
C ASP A 73 15.47 16.93 6.07
N GLY A 74 15.07 18.18 5.99
CA GLY A 74 14.04 18.71 6.88
C GLY A 74 12.67 18.08 6.68
N LEU A 75 12.45 17.37 5.58
CA LEU A 75 11.19 16.70 5.30
C LEU A 75 11.18 15.25 5.74
N ARG A 76 12.31 14.73 6.22
CA ARG A 76 12.41 13.34 6.66
C ARG A 76 11.37 13.03 7.73
N GLY A 77 10.66 11.93 7.56
CA GLY A 77 9.62 11.49 8.49
C GLY A 77 8.22 11.98 8.14
N ARG A 78 8.10 12.88 7.16
CA ARG A 78 6.78 13.35 6.76
C ARG A 78 6.05 12.31 5.92
N VAL A 79 4.75 12.19 6.16
CA VAL A 79 3.87 11.32 5.38
C VAL A 79 3.28 12.13 4.25
N LEU A 80 3.34 11.58 3.05
CA LEU A 80 2.77 12.20 1.86
C LEU A 80 1.43 11.57 1.54
N TYR A 81 0.51 12.39 1.06
CA TYR A 81 -0.85 11.98 0.74
C TYR A 81 -1.14 12.24 -0.73
N ILE A 82 -2.08 11.52 -1.28
CA ILE A 82 -2.63 11.81 -2.60
C ILE A 82 -4.11 12.15 -2.44
N ASN A 83 -4.63 12.90 -3.41
CA ASN A 83 -6.06 13.16 -3.48
C ASN A 83 -6.66 12.04 -4.33
N ARG A 84 -7.68 11.39 -3.81
CA ARG A 84 -8.35 10.27 -4.49
C ARG A 84 -8.87 10.69 -5.87
N ASP A 85 -9.22 11.96 -6.05
CA ASP A 85 -9.71 12.49 -7.33
C ASP A 85 -8.62 12.70 -8.38
N ASP A 86 -7.36 12.71 -7.99
CA ASP A 86 -6.25 12.93 -8.91
C ASP A 86 -5.92 11.72 -9.78
N VAL A 87 -6.48 10.58 -9.46
CA VAL A 87 -6.18 9.36 -10.18
C VAL A 87 -7.38 8.42 -10.19
N LYS A 88 -7.55 7.73 -11.33
CA LYS A 88 -8.46 6.59 -11.40
C LYS A 88 -7.60 5.35 -11.16
N LEU A 89 -7.95 4.57 -10.16
CA LEU A 89 -7.23 3.36 -9.87
C LEU A 89 -7.57 2.30 -10.92
N PRO A 90 -6.59 1.78 -11.67
CA PRO A 90 -6.83 0.65 -12.55
C PRO A 90 -7.27 -0.55 -11.72
N LYS A 91 -7.94 -1.50 -12.37
CA LYS A 91 -8.34 -2.72 -11.71
C LYS A 91 -7.11 -3.43 -11.13
N GLY A 92 -7.19 -3.78 -9.86
CA GLY A 92 -6.09 -4.46 -9.17
C GLY A 92 -5.11 -3.56 -8.45
N VAL A 93 -5.20 -2.24 -8.63
CA VAL A 93 -4.37 -1.28 -7.90
C VAL A 93 -5.11 -0.81 -6.66
N TYR A 94 -4.41 -0.75 -5.54
CA TYR A 94 -5.02 -0.41 -4.25
C TYR A 94 -4.01 0.31 -3.34
N PHE A 95 -4.53 0.91 -2.28
CA PHE A 95 -3.71 1.51 -1.23
C PHE A 95 -3.76 0.63 0.02
N VAL A 96 -2.62 0.53 0.71
CA VAL A 96 -2.55 -0.26 1.95
C VAL A 96 -3.61 0.21 2.95
N GLN A 97 -3.80 1.52 3.04
CA GLN A 97 -4.80 2.11 3.93
C GLN A 97 -6.21 1.60 3.65
N ASP A 98 -6.55 1.34 2.39
CA ASP A 98 -7.88 0.85 2.02
C ASP A 98 -8.03 -0.65 2.29
N ILE A 99 -6.93 -1.38 2.30
CA ILE A 99 -6.94 -2.83 2.53
C ILE A 99 -7.03 -3.16 4.02
N ILE A 100 -6.31 -2.41 4.86
CA ILE A 100 -6.36 -2.62 6.30
C ILE A 100 -7.78 -2.32 6.80
N GLY A 101 -8.34 -3.25 7.56
CA GLY A 101 -9.70 -3.15 8.08
C GLY A 101 -10.74 -3.83 7.22
N MET A 102 -10.38 -4.33 6.03
CA MET A 102 -11.34 -5.05 5.19
C MET A 102 -11.68 -6.40 5.81
N ARG A 103 -12.96 -6.76 5.71
CA ARG A 103 -13.41 -8.09 6.15
C ARG A 103 -13.07 -9.10 5.06
N THR A 104 -12.49 -10.22 5.46
CA THR A 104 -12.06 -11.27 4.54
C THR A 104 -13.08 -12.39 4.54
N ILE A 105 -13.61 -12.72 3.36
CA ILE A 105 -14.72 -13.65 3.18
C ILE A 105 -14.33 -14.73 2.17
N ASP A 106 -14.73 -15.97 2.46
CA ASP A 106 -14.57 -17.10 1.55
C ASP A 106 -15.48 -16.93 0.33
N CYS A 107 -14.95 -17.09 -0.87
CA CYS A 107 -15.71 -16.91 -2.09
C CYS A 107 -16.77 -18.00 -2.32
N ASP A 108 -16.57 -19.19 -1.73
CA ASP A 108 -17.48 -20.32 -1.92
C ASP A 108 -18.56 -20.40 -0.84
N THR A 109 -18.18 -20.19 0.43
CA THR A 109 -19.09 -20.41 1.55
C THR A 109 -19.62 -19.11 2.17
N GLY A 110 -18.94 -17.98 1.90
CA GLY A 110 -19.27 -16.72 2.54
C GLY A 110 -18.78 -16.62 3.98
N GLU A 111 -18.00 -17.60 4.44
CA GLU A 111 -17.47 -17.57 5.79
C GLU A 111 -16.49 -16.41 5.97
N GLU A 112 -16.60 -15.72 7.10
CA GLU A 112 -15.69 -14.62 7.42
C GLU A 112 -14.49 -15.14 8.15
N TYR A 113 -13.28 -14.87 7.62
CA TYR A 113 -12.03 -15.27 8.24
C TYR A 113 -11.47 -14.23 9.19
N GLY A 114 -11.94 -13.01 9.10
CA GLY A 114 -11.49 -11.94 9.97
C GLY A 114 -11.26 -10.65 9.21
N GLU A 115 -10.48 -9.77 9.82
CA GLU A 115 -10.18 -8.45 9.31
C GLU A 115 -8.70 -8.36 8.95
N VAL A 116 -8.38 -7.66 7.87
CA VAL A 116 -6.98 -7.41 7.51
C VAL A 116 -6.39 -6.46 8.55
N THR A 117 -5.39 -6.91 9.27
CA THR A 117 -4.74 -6.14 10.33
C THR A 117 -3.39 -5.59 9.91
N ASP A 118 -2.78 -6.15 8.88
CA ASP A 118 -1.50 -5.67 8.39
C ASP A 118 -1.30 -6.09 6.93
N VAL A 119 -0.46 -5.36 6.23
CA VAL A 119 -0.03 -5.70 4.89
C VAL A 119 1.49 -5.69 4.88
N MET A 120 2.08 -6.86 4.68
CA MET A 120 3.53 -7.01 4.65
C MET A 120 4.01 -7.02 3.21
N LYS A 121 4.94 -6.13 2.90
CA LYS A 121 5.53 -6.07 1.56
C LYS A 121 6.80 -6.92 1.53
N THR A 122 6.74 -8.00 0.76
CA THR A 122 7.89 -8.86 0.54
C THR A 122 8.50 -8.53 -0.83
N GLY A 123 9.61 -9.13 -1.16
CA GLY A 123 10.23 -8.88 -2.46
C GLY A 123 9.43 -9.42 -3.65
N ALA A 124 8.56 -10.39 -3.41
CA ALA A 124 7.80 -11.04 -4.48
C ALA A 124 6.34 -10.62 -4.51
N ASN A 125 5.65 -10.71 -3.39
CA ASN A 125 4.22 -10.42 -3.30
C ASN A 125 3.91 -9.77 -1.96
N ASP A 126 2.81 -9.00 -1.92
CA ASP A 126 2.30 -8.55 -0.62
C ASP A 126 1.68 -9.73 0.09
N VAL A 127 1.73 -9.70 1.42
CA VAL A 127 1.09 -10.71 2.27
C VAL A 127 0.15 -9.99 3.22
N TYR A 128 -1.11 -10.40 3.22
CA TYR A 128 -2.11 -9.84 4.12
C TYR A 128 -2.20 -10.67 5.39
N GLN A 129 -2.10 -9.99 6.53
CA GLN A 129 -2.33 -10.62 7.82
C GLN A 129 -3.79 -10.41 8.20
N ILE A 130 -4.50 -11.51 8.42
CA ILE A 130 -5.92 -11.48 8.76
C ILE A 130 -6.08 -12.07 10.16
N THR A 131 -6.80 -11.35 11.03
CA THR A 131 -6.95 -11.75 12.42
C THR A 131 -8.40 -11.81 12.82
N LYS A 132 -8.78 -12.88 13.53
CA LYS A 132 -10.11 -13.02 14.12
C LYS A 132 -10.00 -13.91 15.35
N ASP A 133 -10.50 -13.42 16.48
CA ASP A 133 -10.59 -14.19 17.73
C ASP A 133 -9.27 -14.84 18.16
N GLY A 134 -8.17 -14.13 17.97
CA GLY A 134 -6.85 -14.62 18.33
C GLY A 134 -6.19 -15.52 17.31
N LYS A 135 -6.87 -15.80 16.20
CA LYS A 135 -6.30 -16.56 15.10
C LYS A 135 -5.77 -15.63 14.04
N GLU A 136 -4.61 -15.96 13.50
CA GLU A 136 -3.97 -15.17 12.44
C GLU A 136 -3.77 -16.01 11.21
N TYR A 137 -4.03 -15.43 10.06
CA TYR A 137 -3.80 -16.06 8.77
C TYR A 137 -2.91 -15.14 7.93
N LEU A 138 -1.93 -15.72 7.26
CA LEU A 138 -1.08 -14.99 6.33
C LEU A 138 -1.44 -15.43 4.92
N ILE A 139 -1.94 -14.50 4.12
CA ILE A 139 -2.49 -14.80 2.80
C ILE A 139 -1.71 -14.03 1.74
N PRO A 140 -1.11 -14.71 0.76
CA PRO A 140 -0.42 -14.00 -0.33
C PRO A 140 -1.44 -13.27 -1.21
N ALA A 141 -1.13 -12.04 -1.53
CA ALA A 141 -2.01 -11.19 -2.35
C ALA A 141 -1.72 -11.42 -3.83
N ILE A 142 -2.02 -12.62 -4.30
CA ILE A 142 -1.81 -13.03 -5.69
C ILE A 142 -3.16 -13.34 -6.35
N PRO A 143 -3.24 -13.26 -7.68
CA PRO A 143 -4.51 -13.50 -8.39
C PRO A 143 -5.12 -14.88 -8.11
N ASP A 144 -4.29 -15.89 -7.83
CA ASP A 144 -4.78 -17.23 -7.53
C ASP A 144 -5.49 -17.34 -6.19
N VAL A 145 -5.32 -16.35 -5.32
CA VAL A 145 -5.87 -16.35 -3.96
C VAL A 145 -6.92 -15.27 -3.79
N ILE A 146 -6.64 -14.05 -4.29
CA ILE A 146 -7.54 -12.92 -4.13
C ILE A 146 -8.56 -12.91 -5.27
N VAL A 147 -9.82 -13.13 -4.94
CA VAL A 147 -10.90 -13.14 -5.92
C VAL A 147 -11.36 -11.72 -6.23
N GLU A 148 -11.58 -10.92 -5.19
CA GLU A 148 -12.07 -9.56 -5.36
C GLU A 148 -11.67 -8.68 -4.18
N ARG A 149 -11.37 -7.42 -4.47
CA ARG A 149 -11.16 -6.40 -3.46
C ARG A 149 -12.24 -5.33 -3.64
N ASN A 150 -13.27 -5.41 -2.83
CA ASN A 150 -14.35 -4.43 -2.87
C ASN A 150 -14.07 -3.34 -1.84
N ILE A 151 -13.38 -2.30 -2.27
CA ILE A 151 -12.98 -1.19 -1.40
C ILE A 151 -14.20 -0.42 -0.91
N GLU A 152 -15.23 -0.29 -1.75
CA GLU A 152 -16.45 0.44 -1.38
C GLU A 152 -17.15 -0.17 -0.18
N ASP A 153 -17.28 -1.49 -0.17
CA ASP A 153 -17.96 -2.22 0.90
C ASP A 153 -17.02 -2.72 1.98
N GLY A 154 -15.71 -2.57 1.78
CA GLY A 154 -14.72 -3.03 2.74
C GLY A 154 -14.65 -4.55 2.82
N ILE A 155 -14.84 -5.25 1.71
CA ILE A 155 -14.87 -6.71 1.67
C ILE A 155 -13.77 -7.23 0.75
N LEU A 156 -12.95 -8.13 1.30
CA LEU A 156 -11.93 -8.86 0.56
C LEU A 156 -12.42 -10.30 0.39
N THR A 157 -12.63 -10.70 -0.85
CA THR A 157 -13.08 -12.06 -1.15
C THR A 157 -11.89 -12.89 -1.59
N ILE A 158 -11.69 -14.04 -0.96
CA ILE A 158 -10.56 -14.92 -1.24
C ILE A 158 -11.05 -16.34 -1.49
N LEU A 159 -10.16 -17.14 -2.08
CA LEU A 159 -10.41 -18.57 -2.20
C LEU A 159 -10.42 -19.21 -0.80
N SER A 160 -11.09 -20.35 -0.69
CA SER A 160 -11.18 -21.03 0.60
C SER A 160 -9.80 -21.30 1.20
N LEU A 161 -9.63 -20.98 2.48
CA LEU A 161 -8.37 -21.24 3.18
C LEU A 161 -8.04 -22.73 3.28
N ILE A 162 -9.03 -23.59 3.14
CA ILE A 162 -8.80 -25.03 3.11
C ILE A 162 -7.89 -25.39 1.93
N HIS A 163 -8.06 -24.70 0.80
CA HIS A 163 -7.24 -24.93 -0.39
C HIS A 163 -5.88 -24.25 -0.32
N ILE A 164 -5.75 -23.22 0.51
CA ILE A 164 -4.54 -22.42 0.60
C ILE A 164 -3.58 -22.94 1.64
N SER A 165 -4.08 -23.22 2.84
CA SER A 165 -3.24 -23.52 3.99
C SER A 165 -2.86 -24.98 4.14
N GLU A 166 -3.63 -25.87 3.61
CA GLU A 166 -3.40 -27.29 3.80
C GLU A 166 -2.04 -27.80 3.30
N PRO A 167 -1.58 -27.41 2.11
CA PRO A 167 -0.28 -27.86 1.63
C PRO A 167 0.91 -27.36 2.43
N THR A 168 0.73 -26.28 3.17
CA THR A 168 1.84 -25.67 3.89
C THR A 168 1.91 -26.08 5.35
N ARG A 169 0.92 -26.83 5.78
CA ARG A 169 0.88 -27.24 7.16
C ARG A 169 1.87 -28.27 7.50
N ARG A 170 2.33 -28.78 6.75
CA ARG A 170 3.15 -29.78 7.00
C ARG A 170 4.40 -29.62 7.30
N THR A 171 3.45 -29.07 7.34
CA THR A 171 3.92 -29.00 7.55
C THR A 171 4.56 -28.92 7.67
N PRO A 172 4.77 -29.19 7.68
CA PRO A 172 5.13 -28.90 7.80
C PRO A 172 5.63 -28.73 7.54
N ILE A 173 5.42 -28.54 7.33
CA ILE A 173 5.19 -28.25 6.98
C ILE A 173 5.52 -28.21 6.98
N SER A 174 5.74 -28.43 6.94
CA SER A 174 5.46 -28.35 6.66
C SER A 174 5.73 -28.33 6.44
#